data_7550dbd9f09ee3dc1bf0a1f1f19a18f3
#
_entry.id   7550dbd9f09ee3dc1bf0a1f1f19a18f3
#
_cell.length_a   1.000
_cell.length_b   1.000
_cell.length_c   1.000
_cell.angle_alpha   90.00
_cell.angle_beta   90.00
_cell.angle_gamma   90.00
#
_symmetry.space_group_name_H-M   'P 1'
#
loop_
_entity.id
_entity.type
_entity.pdbx_description
1 polymer ?
#
loop_
_entity_poly.entity_id
_entity_poly.type
_entity_poly.pdbx_seq_one_letter_code
_entity_poly.pdbx_strand_id
1 'polypeptide(L)'
;MSKEELLNKQTFINLFSIANEIEQAEKEIELRQRASELKCLRDFNKLFNVWQKAMKKKISLGNEIKATDIPLQGLDAGNYVCNDKGIFKDSETICYHPIIPVAKYTNINTNKEKIKLAFRKNGKWQYFIADKQQISVASKIIFLSDIGIEVTSENAKGLVSYLSEIINKNVDVIPNYDSVSCIGWNKNDFIPYDKTSFFDGEDNYKIIYDSLNEKGDFNKWMGLVKELRKNKYIQIVMATTFASPLLEKMDIMPYIVNLWSAKSGTGKTVACMVAMSIWGNPSSGHLHFSTNNTTNFYVRTASFLKNITMFCDELQIIKHSRDIQLDSLVMDLCNGKERGRATKENEIKEVKTWNNNFLFTNNDKLAKSNFGEQTFNRIIDIECNDILITHGNSVVNLIKNNYGFAGKIYVNYIKQVGFSRIREMFSEYYRKIVDNTRATEKQAICIASIMIGNKLSQECLFQDEDELQIDDVKGFINDREEIETWRNAYEYLLNIISINSKRFDETTNGEIWGKLTDFYCVINKTVLERELKKGGFEFDSLKRTWASKEILEKNSQGRYVKNTKVYGCKGLYVTINIKDV
;
A
#
# COMPACT_ATOMS: atom_id res chain seq x y z
N MET A 1 -39.09 51.57 44.64
CA MET A 1 -38.42 50.27 44.72
C MET A 1 -37.50 50.29 45.91
N SER A 2 -37.76 49.43 46.92
CA SER A 2 -36.94 49.28 48.11
C SER A 2 -35.66 48.49 47.85
N LYS A 3 -34.72 48.45 48.81
CA LYS A 3 -33.50 47.67 48.67
C LYS A 3 -33.80 46.16 48.52
N GLU A 4 -34.80 45.65 49.24
CA GLU A 4 -35.22 44.26 49.21
C GLU A 4 -35.85 43.90 47.85
N GLU A 5 -36.70 44.77 47.33
CA GLU A 5 -37.27 44.58 45.98
C GLU A 5 -36.24 44.62 44.89
N LEU A 6 -35.22 45.50 45.02
CA LEU A 6 -34.15 45.64 44.01
C LEU A 6 -33.25 44.40 43.96
N LEU A 7 -32.99 43.79 45.08
CA LEU A 7 -32.15 42.57 45.19
C LEU A 7 -32.96 41.27 45.07
N ASN A 8 -34.27 41.36 44.78
CA ASN A 8 -35.13 40.21 44.62
C ASN A 8 -34.89 39.50 43.28
N LYS A 9 -35.04 38.18 43.31
CA LYS A 9 -34.97 37.30 42.14
C LYS A 9 -35.84 37.81 40.98
N GLN A 10 -37.05 38.30 41.26
CA GLN A 10 -38.00 38.73 40.24
C GLN A 10 -37.49 39.94 39.45
N THR A 11 -36.76 40.85 40.07
CA THR A 11 -36.16 42.01 39.41
C THR A 11 -35.16 41.58 38.30
N PHE A 12 -34.32 40.59 38.60
CA PHE A 12 -33.38 40.07 37.62
C PHE A 12 -34.07 39.21 36.53
N ILE A 13 -35.09 38.44 36.86
CA ILE A 13 -35.91 37.75 35.86
C ILE A 13 -36.54 38.73 34.90
N ASN A 14 -37.16 39.78 35.40
CA ASN A 14 -37.79 40.79 34.56
C ASN A 14 -36.80 41.52 33.67
N LEU A 15 -35.62 41.86 34.21
CA LEU A 15 -34.55 42.51 33.42
C LEU A 15 -34.06 41.62 32.30
N PHE A 16 -33.76 40.36 32.56
CA PHE A 16 -33.21 39.44 31.56
C PHE A 16 -34.29 38.82 30.66
N SER A 17 -35.57 39.09 30.86
CA SER A 17 -36.65 38.72 29.94
C SER A 17 -37.00 39.81 28.90
N ILE A 18 -36.37 40.97 28.97
CA ILE A 18 -36.54 42.04 27.94
C ILE A 18 -35.85 41.57 26.66
N ALA A 19 -36.60 41.46 25.56
CA ALA A 19 -36.09 40.95 24.28
C ALA A 19 -35.28 41.96 23.47
N ASN A 20 -35.51 43.26 23.72
CA ASN A 20 -34.80 44.36 23.03
C ASN A 20 -33.53 44.70 23.85
N GLU A 21 -32.34 44.54 23.24
CA GLU A 21 -31.08 44.78 23.90
C GLU A 21 -30.87 46.22 24.38
N ILE A 22 -31.40 47.21 23.63
CA ILE A 22 -31.31 48.63 24.00
C ILE A 22 -32.18 48.90 25.22
N GLU A 23 -33.40 48.45 25.19
CA GLU A 23 -34.37 48.60 26.30
C GLU A 23 -33.87 47.86 27.57
N GLN A 24 -33.23 46.68 27.41
CA GLN A 24 -32.61 45.95 28.49
C GLN A 24 -31.43 46.72 29.10
N ALA A 25 -30.58 47.34 28.28
CA ALA A 25 -29.45 48.16 28.71
C ALA A 25 -29.90 49.42 29.45
N GLU A 26 -30.95 50.10 28.96
CA GLU A 26 -31.54 51.26 29.62
C GLU A 26 -32.10 50.86 31.01
N LYS A 27 -32.80 49.77 31.08
CA LYS A 27 -33.34 49.25 32.34
C LYS A 27 -32.25 48.81 33.33
N GLU A 28 -31.13 48.25 32.82
CA GLU A 28 -29.95 47.96 33.62
C GLU A 28 -29.35 49.21 34.25
N ILE A 29 -29.19 50.27 33.48
CA ILE A 29 -28.65 51.56 33.92
C ILE A 29 -29.56 52.15 35.03
N GLU A 30 -30.88 52.16 34.82
CA GLU A 30 -31.87 52.61 35.80
C GLU A 30 -31.73 51.84 37.12
N LEU A 31 -31.68 50.53 37.09
CA LEU A 31 -31.53 49.67 38.28
C LEU A 31 -30.18 49.88 38.97
N ARG A 32 -29.09 50.10 38.26
CA ARG A 32 -27.77 50.41 38.83
C ARG A 32 -27.73 51.78 39.50
N GLN A 33 -28.39 52.79 38.92
CA GLN A 33 -28.57 54.09 39.57
C GLN A 33 -29.33 53.97 40.86
N ARG A 34 -30.44 53.24 40.86
CA ARG A 34 -31.24 52.98 42.03
C ARG A 34 -30.51 52.21 43.13
N ALA A 35 -29.68 51.23 42.72
CA ALA A 35 -28.76 50.48 43.63
C ALA A 35 -27.72 51.36 44.29
N SER A 36 -27.24 52.39 43.59
CA SER A 36 -26.31 53.37 44.10
C SER A 36 -26.98 54.25 45.16
N GLU A 37 -28.16 54.78 44.89
CA GLU A 37 -28.97 55.59 45.82
C GLU A 37 -29.27 54.84 47.12
N LEU A 38 -29.61 53.56 47.02
CA LEU A 38 -29.91 52.66 48.15
C LEU A 38 -28.65 52.09 48.83
N LYS A 39 -27.43 52.51 48.43
CA LYS A 39 -26.12 52.05 48.95
C LYS A 39 -25.98 50.53 48.87
N CYS A 40 -26.51 49.89 47.87
CA CYS A 40 -26.42 48.41 47.70
C CYS A 40 -25.87 48.03 46.32
N LEU A 41 -25.18 48.92 45.61
CA LEU A 41 -24.64 48.69 44.25
C LEU A 41 -23.67 47.47 44.19
N ARG A 42 -22.91 47.22 45.24
CA ARG A 42 -21.98 46.09 45.31
C ARG A 42 -22.78 44.75 45.31
N ASP A 43 -23.82 44.67 46.09
CA ASP A 43 -24.66 43.47 46.19
C ASP A 43 -25.45 43.24 44.90
N PHE A 44 -25.99 44.32 44.31
CA PHE A 44 -26.65 44.29 43.01
C PHE A 44 -25.73 43.78 41.93
N ASN A 45 -24.49 44.31 41.79
CA ASN A 45 -23.51 43.88 40.79
C ASN A 45 -23.13 42.41 40.97
N LYS A 46 -23.01 41.95 42.22
CA LYS A 46 -22.73 40.55 42.50
C LYS A 46 -23.84 39.63 42.00
N LEU A 47 -25.10 39.97 42.30
CA LEU A 47 -26.26 39.23 41.83
C LEU A 47 -26.44 39.32 40.32
N PHE A 48 -26.29 40.52 39.76
CA PHE A 48 -26.35 40.73 38.32
C PHE A 48 -25.36 39.84 37.56
N ASN A 49 -24.10 39.79 38.00
CA ASN A 49 -23.09 38.93 37.39
C ASN A 49 -23.41 37.43 37.52
N VAL A 50 -24.00 37.01 38.64
CA VAL A 50 -24.44 35.62 38.78
C VAL A 50 -25.60 35.29 37.84
N TRP A 51 -26.58 36.20 37.75
CA TRP A 51 -27.74 36.04 36.85
C TRP A 51 -27.32 36.09 35.39
N GLN A 52 -26.44 37.01 35.00
CA GLN A 52 -25.88 37.09 33.67
C GLN A 52 -25.15 35.80 33.27
N LYS A 53 -24.32 35.26 34.17
CA LYS A 53 -23.69 33.96 33.99
C LYS A 53 -24.69 32.80 33.88
N ALA A 54 -25.73 32.81 34.75
CA ALA A 54 -26.77 31.78 34.74
C ALA A 54 -27.63 31.85 33.46
N MET A 55 -27.94 33.04 32.95
CA MET A 55 -28.68 33.22 31.70
C MET A 55 -27.83 32.84 30.50
N LYS A 56 -26.55 33.20 30.47
CA LYS A 56 -25.60 32.69 29.44
C LYS A 56 -25.50 31.17 29.48
N LYS A 57 -25.51 30.54 30.66
CA LYS A 57 -25.54 29.08 30.81
C LYS A 57 -26.87 28.45 30.39
N LYS A 58 -28.00 29.17 30.58
CA LYS A 58 -29.36 28.71 30.19
C LYS A 58 -29.56 28.83 28.66
N ILE A 59 -28.93 29.81 28.02
CA ILE A 59 -28.88 29.93 26.57
C ILE A 59 -27.99 28.81 25.97
N SER A 60 -27.01 28.29 26.71
CA SER A 60 -26.14 27.19 26.32
C SER A 60 -26.74 25.79 26.53
N LEU A 61 -27.94 25.67 27.10
CA LEU A 61 -28.66 24.41 27.25
C LEU A 61 -29.62 24.22 26.07
N GLY A 62 -29.10 23.62 24.96
CA GLY A 62 -29.90 23.17 23.84
C GLY A 62 -29.97 24.17 22.67
N ASN A 63 -28.84 24.57 22.11
CA ASN A 63 -28.83 25.23 20.81
C ASN A 63 -28.92 24.18 19.71
N GLU A 64 -30.14 23.90 19.26
CA GLU A 64 -30.40 23.13 18.05
C GLU A 64 -29.83 23.86 16.83
N ILE A 65 -29.31 23.10 15.89
CA ILE A 65 -28.90 23.61 14.59
C ILE A 65 -30.16 23.96 13.78
N LYS A 66 -30.30 25.21 13.40
CA LYS A 66 -31.48 25.76 12.69
C LYS A 66 -31.21 25.99 11.20
N ALA A 67 -30.55 25.07 10.52
CA ALA A 67 -30.38 25.14 9.07
C ALA A 67 -31.47 24.33 8.34
N THR A 68 -31.75 24.68 7.09
CA THR A 68 -32.76 23.99 6.28
C THR A 68 -32.24 22.64 5.82
N ASP A 69 -33.10 21.60 5.83
CA ASP A 69 -32.81 20.23 5.34
C ASP A 69 -31.54 19.61 5.94
N ILE A 70 -31.40 19.71 7.27
CA ILE A 70 -30.22 19.22 8.00
C ILE A 70 -30.02 17.72 7.78
N PRO A 71 -28.83 17.26 7.31
CA PRO A 71 -28.54 15.86 7.03
C PRO A 71 -28.53 14.94 8.28
N LEU A 72 -28.25 15.50 9.45
CA LEU A 72 -28.27 14.80 10.74
C LEU A 72 -28.97 15.66 11.77
N GLN A 73 -30.10 15.18 12.27
CA GLN A 73 -30.91 15.88 13.27
C GLN A 73 -30.44 15.59 14.68
N GLY A 74 -30.88 16.44 15.64
CA GLY A 74 -30.60 16.24 17.07
C GLY A 74 -29.20 16.67 17.51
N LEU A 75 -28.43 17.37 16.66
CA LEU A 75 -27.14 17.89 17.05
C LEU A 75 -27.25 19.12 17.95
N ASP A 76 -26.51 19.12 19.06
CA ASP A 76 -26.29 20.27 19.94
C ASP A 76 -25.11 21.12 19.42
N ALA A 77 -25.38 22.35 19.01
CA ALA A 77 -24.36 23.30 18.55
C ALA A 77 -23.50 23.89 19.68
N GLY A 78 -23.78 23.55 20.94
CA GLY A 78 -23.05 24.06 22.09
C GLY A 78 -23.21 25.56 22.31
N ASN A 79 -22.09 26.26 22.37
CA ASN A 79 -22.09 27.71 22.58
C ASN A 79 -22.19 28.49 21.25
N TYR A 80 -22.57 27.83 20.15
CA TYR A 80 -22.65 28.41 18.83
C TYR A 80 -24.09 28.41 18.30
N VAL A 81 -24.36 29.32 17.38
CA VAL A 81 -25.57 29.31 16.56
C VAL A 81 -25.17 28.88 15.15
N CYS A 82 -25.75 27.79 14.66
CA CYS A 82 -25.56 27.31 13.31
C CYS A 82 -26.90 27.37 12.56
N ASN A 83 -26.97 28.19 11.51
CA ASN A 83 -28.17 28.38 10.67
C ASN A 83 -27.78 28.52 9.19
N ASP A 84 -28.75 28.78 8.30
CA ASP A 84 -28.51 28.91 6.86
C ASP A 84 -27.50 30.01 6.46
N LYS A 85 -27.28 31.01 7.35
CA LYS A 85 -26.33 32.12 7.11
C LYS A 85 -24.91 31.78 7.56
N GLY A 86 -24.72 30.69 8.33
CA GLY A 86 -23.40 30.28 8.81
C GLY A 86 -23.35 29.90 10.29
N ILE A 87 -22.16 30.03 10.86
CA ILE A 87 -21.83 29.68 12.26
C ILE A 87 -21.44 30.98 12.97
N PHE A 88 -22.05 31.21 14.12
CA PHE A 88 -21.88 32.42 14.91
C PHE A 88 -21.61 32.10 16.38
N LYS A 89 -20.84 32.94 17.05
CA LYS A 89 -20.63 32.93 18.49
C LYS A 89 -20.59 34.36 19.00
N ASP A 90 -21.42 34.68 20.01
CA ASP A 90 -21.46 36.01 20.64
C ASP A 90 -21.50 37.17 19.62
N SER A 91 -22.29 37.05 18.54
CA SER A 91 -22.40 37.99 17.41
C SER A 91 -21.20 38.05 16.45
N GLU A 92 -20.17 37.25 16.68
CA GLU A 92 -19.04 37.07 15.77
C GLU A 92 -19.32 35.97 14.73
N THR A 93 -19.04 36.25 13.46
CA THR A 93 -19.16 35.25 12.39
C THR A 93 -17.94 34.34 12.41
N ILE A 94 -18.13 33.06 12.73
CA ILE A 94 -17.08 32.03 12.73
C ILE A 94 -16.88 31.47 11.32
N CYS A 95 -17.98 31.21 10.61
CA CYS A 95 -17.94 30.74 9.23
C CYS A 95 -19.23 31.18 8.51
N TYR A 96 -19.12 31.56 7.25
CA TYR A 96 -20.28 31.96 6.41
C TYR A 96 -21.07 30.75 5.87
N HIS A 97 -20.61 29.54 6.12
CA HIS A 97 -21.29 28.31 5.76
C HIS A 97 -21.68 27.53 7.01
N PRO A 98 -22.91 27.00 7.14
CA PRO A 98 -23.20 26.00 8.14
C PRO A 98 -22.40 24.71 7.83
N ILE A 99 -21.67 24.22 8.80
CA ILE A 99 -20.86 23.00 8.73
C ILE A 99 -21.24 22.14 9.93
N ILE A 100 -21.57 20.86 9.68
CA ILE A 100 -21.96 19.92 10.74
C ILE A 100 -21.27 18.56 10.55
N PRO A 101 -20.91 17.85 11.65
CA PRO A 101 -20.49 16.47 11.58
C PRO A 101 -21.69 15.57 11.30
N VAL A 102 -21.56 14.63 10.36
CA VAL A 102 -22.64 13.71 9.98
C VAL A 102 -22.30 12.25 10.17
N ALA A 103 -21.02 11.90 10.21
CA ALA A 103 -20.55 10.57 10.55
C ALA A 103 -19.09 10.61 11.03
N LYS A 104 -18.72 9.63 11.82
CA LYS A 104 -17.36 9.34 12.23
C LYS A 104 -16.95 7.99 11.61
N TYR A 105 -15.73 7.91 11.12
CA TYR A 105 -15.13 6.68 10.63
C TYR A 105 -13.91 6.35 11.47
N THR A 106 -13.87 5.12 11.98
CA THR A 106 -12.72 4.61 12.73
C THR A 106 -12.05 3.51 11.91
N ASN A 107 -10.82 3.73 11.49
CA ASN A 107 -10.07 2.75 10.70
C ASN A 107 -9.71 1.54 11.57
N ILE A 108 -10.18 0.36 11.15
CA ILE A 108 -10.04 -0.88 11.93
C ILE A 108 -8.59 -1.40 12.04
N ASN A 109 -7.69 -0.93 11.15
CA ASN A 109 -6.28 -1.33 11.16
C ASN A 109 -5.40 -0.38 11.97
N THR A 110 -5.68 0.94 11.89
CA THR A 110 -4.82 1.98 12.46
C THR A 110 -5.42 2.70 13.66
N ASN A 111 -6.71 2.47 13.96
CA ASN A 111 -7.54 3.21 14.94
C ASN A 111 -7.59 4.73 14.68
N LYS A 112 -7.16 5.19 13.50
CA LYS A 112 -7.26 6.60 13.11
C LYS A 112 -8.71 6.97 12.83
N GLU A 113 -9.08 8.19 13.22
CA GLU A 113 -10.43 8.70 13.04
C GLU A 113 -10.49 9.71 11.89
N LYS A 114 -11.54 9.58 11.07
CA LYS A 114 -11.95 10.57 10.08
C LYS A 114 -13.37 11.03 10.38
N ILE A 115 -13.67 12.28 10.10
CA ILE A 115 -14.99 12.87 10.29
C ILE A 115 -15.56 13.22 8.93
N LYS A 116 -16.76 12.71 8.64
CA LYS A 116 -17.55 13.18 7.50
C LYS A 116 -18.30 14.43 7.95
N LEU A 117 -18.03 15.52 7.26
CA LEU A 117 -18.67 16.81 7.47
C LEU A 117 -19.62 17.10 6.33
N ALA A 118 -20.74 17.73 6.64
CA ALA A 118 -21.64 18.34 5.68
C ALA A 118 -21.52 19.85 5.79
N PHE A 119 -21.45 20.57 4.67
CA PHE A 119 -21.53 22.03 4.62
C PHE A 119 -22.55 22.46 3.56
N ARG A 120 -23.22 23.59 3.80
CA ARG A 120 -24.24 24.08 2.89
C ARG A 120 -23.72 25.25 2.08
N LYS A 121 -23.76 25.11 0.76
CA LYS A 121 -23.37 26.15 -0.20
C LYS A 121 -24.39 26.18 -1.33
N ASN A 122 -24.79 27.39 -1.75
CA ASN A 122 -25.78 27.59 -2.82
C ASN A 122 -27.10 26.82 -2.59
N GLY A 123 -27.56 26.78 -1.33
CA GLY A 123 -28.81 26.11 -0.95
C GLY A 123 -28.75 24.58 -0.88
N LYS A 124 -27.60 23.93 -1.15
CA LYS A 124 -27.43 22.48 -1.15
C LYS A 124 -26.37 22.02 -0.15
N TRP A 125 -26.63 20.91 0.54
CA TRP A 125 -25.65 20.24 1.37
C TRP A 125 -24.65 19.46 0.52
N GLN A 126 -23.37 19.69 0.77
CA GLN A 126 -22.24 18.99 0.18
C GLN A 126 -21.48 18.25 1.28
N TYR A 127 -20.78 17.19 0.93
CA TYR A 127 -20.12 16.31 1.90
C TYR A 127 -18.65 16.16 1.57
N PHE A 128 -17.82 16.10 2.62
CA PHE A 128 -16.42 15.74 2.51
C PHE A 128 -15.97 14.97 3.74
N ILE A 129 -14.85 14.28 3.65
CA ILE A 129 -14.26 13.54 4.75
C ILE A 129 -12.88 14.13 5.04
N ALA A 130 -12.63 14.46 6.29
CA ALA A 130 -11.37 15.00 6.76
C ALA A 130 -10.74 14.11 7.83
N ASP A 131 -9.42 14.03 7.86
CA ASP A 131 -8.71 13.47 9.00
C ASP A 131 -8.99 14.33 10.23
N LYS A 132 -9.22 13.69 11.39
CA LYS A 132 -9.49 14.42 12.64
C LYS A 132 -8.39 15.44 12.95
N GLN A 133 -7.13 15.12 12.63
CA GLN A 133 -6.01 16.03 12.81
C GLN A 133 -6.11 17.29 11.92
N GLN A 134 -6.65 17.17 10.70
CA GLN A 134 -6.79 18.30 9.79
C GLN A 134 -7.78 19.35 10.32
N ILE A 135 -8.87 18.90 10.93
CA ILE A 135 -9.92 19.78 11.48
C ILE A 135 -9.68 20.20 12.93
N SER A 136 -8.66 19.64 13.59
CA SER A 136 -8.29 19.97 14.99
C SER A 136 -7.16 20.98 15.10
N VAL A 137 -6.52 21.40 14.00
CA VAL A 137 -5.37 22.30 13.98
C VAL A 137 -5.65 23.50 13.07
N ALA A 138 -5.56 24.71 13.60
CA ALA A 138 -5.91 25.93 12.88
C ALA A 138 -5.13 26.15 11.57
N SER A 139 -3.83 25.82 11.54
CA SER A 139 -3.02 25.92 10.32
C SER A 139 -3.38 24.86 9.27
N LYS A 140 -3.97 23.72 9.69
CA LYS A 140 -4.34 22.64 8.78
C LYS A 140 -5.76 22.77 8.25
N ILE A 141 -6.70 23.36 9.02
CA ILE A 141 -8.10 23.47 8.62
C ILE A 141 -8.32 24.38 7.40
N ILE A 142 -7.33 25.19 7.06
CA ILE A 142 -7.36 26.12 5.91
C ILE A 142 -7.56 25.36 4.58
N PHE A 143 -7.22 24.06 4.50
CA PHE A 143 -7.49 23.24 3.31
C PHE A 143 -8.98 23.23 2.91
N LEU A 144 -9.89 23.55 3.82
CA LEU A 144 -11.32 23.63 3.53
C LEU A 144 -11.65 24.75 2.52
N SER A 145 -10.75 25.72 2.35
CA SER A 145 -10.88 26.75 1.31
C SER A 145 -10.83 26.16 -0.10
N ASP A 146 -10.05 25.07 -0.32
CA ASP A 146 -9.93 24.40 -1.61
C ASP A 146 -11.25 23.77 -2.07
N ILE A 147 -12.11 23.38 -1.12
CA ILE A 147 -13.45 22.83 -1.40
C ILE A 147 -14.55 23.91 -1.35
N GLY A 148 -14.16 25.16 -1.20
CA GLY A 148 -15.02 26.32 -1.28
C GLY A 148 -15.74 26.69 0.01
N ILE A 149 -15.19 26.35 1.17
CA ILE A 149 -15.61 26.83 2.48
C ILE A 149 -14.77 28.06 2.82
N GLU A 150 -15.42 29.15 3.25
CA GLU A 150 -14.74 30.39 3.61
C GLU A 150 -13.97 30.26 4.93
N VAL A 151 -12.72 29.78 4.82
CA VAL A 151 -11.77 29.64 5.94
C VAL A 151 -10.50 30.40 5.63
N THR A 152 -10.09 31.25 6.54
CA THR A 152 -8.87 32.05 6.49
C THR A 152 -8.04 31.83 7.77
N SER A 153 -6.82 32.38 7.82
CA SER A 153 -6.01 32.36 9.05
C SER A 153 -6.67 33.07 10.24
N GLU A 154 -7.60 33.98 9.97
CA GLU A 154 -8.27 34.76 11.02
C GLU A 154 -9.39 33.95 11.69
N ASN A 155 -10.25 33.28 10.92
CA ASN A 155 -11.39 32.51 11.48
C ASN A 155 -11.09 31.04 11.75
N ALA A 156 -9.94 30.52 11.34
CA ALA A 156 -9.55 29.10 11.50
C ALA A 156 -9.63 28.60 12.94
N LYS A 157 -9.18 29.39 13.93
CA LYS A 157 -9.26 29.03 15.36
C LYS A 157 -10.68 28.88 15.85
N GLY A 158 -11.56 29.80 15.44
CA GLY A 158 -12.98 29.77 15.76
C GLY A 158 -13.65 28.52 15.20
N LEU A 159 -13.37 28.18 13.94
CA LEU A 159 -13.92 27.00 13.30
C LEU A 159 -13.42 25.69 13.93
N VAL A 160 -12.14 25.59 14.27
CA VAL A 160 -11.57 24.44 15.01
C VAL A 160 -12.30 24.29 16.36
N SER A 161 -12.48 25.38 17.11
CA SER A 161 -13.16 25.35 18.40
C SER A 161 -14.62 24.91 18.27
N TYR A 162 -15.33 25.40 17.25
CA TYR A 162 -16.70 24.98 16.94
C TYR A 162 -16.77 23.48 16.63
N LEU A 163 -15.95 23.01 15.69
CA LEU A 163 -15.96 21.59 15.30
C LEU A 163 -15.59 20.68 16.45
N SER A 164 -14.61 21.07 17.28
CA SER A 164 -14.27 20.32 18.47
C SER A 164 -15.44 20.23 19.46
N GLU A 165 -16.13 21.34 19.71
CA GLU A 165 -17.26 21.36 20.66
C GLU A 165 -18.43 20.56 20.13
N ILE A 166 -18.85 20.74 18.88
CA ILE A 166 -20.00 20.02 18.32
C ILE A 166 -19.73 18.51 18.21
N ILE A 167 -18.53 18.09 17.85
CA ILE A 167 -18.17 16.65 17.76
C ILE A 167 -18.21 16.01 19.15
N ASN A 168 -17.62 16.67 20.15
CA ASN A 168 -17.54 16.11 21.51
C ASN A 168 -18.89 16.10 22.23
N LYS A 169 -19.76 17.08 22.00
CA LYS A 169 -21.11 17.12 22.60
C LYS A 169 -22.05 16.09 21.99
N ASN A 170 -21.84 15.68 20.77
CA ASN A 170 -22.75 14.83 20.02
C ASN A 170 -22.17 13.43 19.76
N VAL A 171 -21.33 12.91 20.66
CA VAL A 171 -20.71 11.58 20.51
C VAL A 171 -21.77 10.48 20.32
N ASP A 172 -22.90 10.59 21.03
CA ASP A 172 -24.01 9.60 20.98
C ASP A 172 -24.93 9.82 19.76
N VAL A 173 -24.92 11.00 19.14
CA VAL A 173 -25.77 11.35 18.00
C VAL A 173 -25.06 11.08 16.67
N ILE A 174 -23.75 11.32 16.61
CA ILE A 174 -22.96 11.14 15.41
C ILE A 174 -22.66 9.65 15.20
N PRO A 175 -23.20 9.01 14.14
CA PRO A 175 -22.97 7.59 13.91
C PRO A 175 -21.48 7.31 13.67
N ASN A 176 -20.98 6.23 14.29
CA ASN A 176 -19.63 5.76 14.10
C ASN A 176 -19.62 4.48 13.26
N TYR A 177 -18.83 4.46 12.20
CA TYR A 177 -18.69 3.34 11.28
C TYR A 177 -17.24 2.84 11.22
N ASP A 178 -17.08 1.54 11.06
CA ASP A 178 -15.79 0.94 10.73
C ASP A 178 -15.37 1.39 9.34
N SER A 179 -14.09 1.71 9.18
CA SER A 179 -13.50 2.07 7.89
C SER A 179 -12.20 1.30 7.62
N VAL A 180 -11.82 1.25 6.34
CA VAL A 180 -10.62 0.57 5.86
C VAL A 180 -9.91 1.42 4.82
N SER A 181 -8.58 1.37 4.81
CA SER A 181 -7.74 2.04 3.81
C SER A 181 -6.97 1.09 2.90
N CYS A 182 -7.13 -0.22 3.11
CA CYS A 182 -6.52 -1.27 2.30
C CYS A 182 -7.47 -2.47 2.20
N ILE A 183 -7.17 -3.39 1.30
CA ILE A 183 -7.90 -4.65 1.11
C ILE A 183 -7.09 -5.83 1.68
N GLY A 184 -7.69 -7.03 1.72
CA GLY A 184 -7.04 -8.23 2.24
C GLY A 184 -7.38 -8.52 3.71
N TRP A 185 -6.53 -9.31 4.36
CA TRP A 185 -6.79 -9.78 5.73
C TRP A 185 -6.74 -8.65 6.77
N ASN A 186 -7.79 -8.61 7.59
CA ASN A 186 -7.82 -7.92 8.86
C ASN A 186 -8.23 -8.93 9.93
N LYS A 187 -7.26 -9.45 10.68
CA LYS A 187 -7.44 -10.59 11.58
C LYS A 187 -8.02 -11.80 10.83
N ASN A 188 -9.30 -12.11 11.05
CA ASN A 188 -10.01 -13.23 10.42
C ASN A 188 -10.94 -12.81 9.28
N ASP A 189 -11.17 -11.51 9.13
CA ASP A 189 -12.00 -10.96 8.06
C ASP A 189 -11.15 -10.64 6.83
N PHE A 190 -11.67 -10.90 5.64
CA PHE A 190 -11.06 -10.51 4.38
C PHE A 190 -11.84 -9.36 3.74
N ILE A 191 -11.23 -8.20 3.63
CA ILE A 191 -11.83 -6.99 3.09
C ILE A 191 -11.71 -6.99 1.56
N PRO A 192 -12.79 -6.70 0.82
CA PRO A 192 -14.11 -6.19 1.26
C PRO A 192 -15.19 -7.27 1.48
N TYR A 193 -14.87 -8.57 1.44
CA TYR A 193 -15.88 -9.63 1.32
C TYR A 193 -16.66 -9.92 2.60
N ASP A 194 -16.01 -9.82 3.77
CA ASP A 194 -16.65 -10.21 5.04
C ASP A 194 -17.35 -9.06 5.76
N LYS A 195 -16.91 -7.84 5.53
CA LYS A 195 -17.51 -6.64 6.13
C LYS A 195 -17.73 -5.56 5.10
N THR A 196 -18.93 -5.01 5.10
CA THR A 196 -19.22 -3.76 4.41
C THR A 196 -18.61 -2.64 5.24
N SER A 197 -17.35 -2.31 4.97
CA SER A 197 -16.64 -1.22 5.62
C SER A 197 -16.55 -0.02 4.69
N PHE A 198 -16.60 1.16 5.26
CA PHE A 198 -16.40 2.37 4.48
C PHE A 198 -14.93 2.47 4.06
N PHE A 199 -14.69 2.73 2.77
CA PHE A 199 -13.33 3.00 2.29
C PHE A 199 -12.93 4.44 2.63
N ASP A 200 -11.90 4.60 3.46
CA ASP A 200 -11.37 5.88 3.92
C ASP A 200 -9.96 6.18 3.41
N GLY A 201 -9.47 5.38 2.47
CA GLY A 201 -8.16 5.55 1.83
C GLY A 201 -8.12 6.73 0.84
N GLU A 202 -7.02 6.85 0.12
CA GLU A 202 -6.83 7.85 -0.93
C GLU A 202 -7.81 7.62 -2.09
N ASP A 203 -8.36 8.67 -2.69
CA ASP A 203 -9.38 8.60 -3.75
C ASP A 203 -8.92 7.77 -4.96
N ASN A 204 -7.64 7.82 -5.30
CA ASN A 204 -7.06 7.01 -6.38
C ASN A 204 -7.22 5.50 -6.15
N TYR A 205 -7.25 5.04 -4.90
CA TYR A 205 -7.45 3.63 -4.56
C TYR A 205 -8.93 3.27 -4.40
N LYS A 206 -9.82 4.24 -4.27
CA LYS A 206 -11.25 3.98 -4.21
C LYS A 206 -11.76 3.29 -5.47
N ILE A 207 -11.28 3.70 -6.64
CA ILE A 207 -11.63 3.07 -7.93
C ILE A 207 -11.25 1.59 -7.92
N ILE A 208 -10.10 1.23 -7.36
CA ILE A 208 -9.64 -0.15 -7.26
C ILE A 208 -10.45 -0.91 -6.21
N TYR A 209 -10.72 -0.30 -5.06
CA TYR A 209 -11.58 -0.88 -4.03
C TYR A 209 -12.98 -1.20 -4.57
N ASP A 210 -13.60 -0.24 -5.24
CA ASP A 210 -14.92 -0.40 -5.85
C ASP A 210 -14.92 -1.42 -7.01
N SER A 211 -13.76 -1.71 -7.60
CA SER A 211 -13.63 -2.69 -8.69
C SER A 211 -13.67 -4.15 -8.23
N LEU A 212 -13.57 -4.41 -6.93
CA LEU A 212 -13.63 -5.76 -6.34
C LEU A 212 -15.07 -6.29 -6.20
N ASN A 213 -16.03 -5.62 -6.80
CA ASN A 213 -17.42 -6.05 -6.85
C ASN A 213 -17.67 -7.06 -7.96
N GLU A 214 -18.66 -7.89 -7.78
CA GLU A 214 -19.18 -8.81 -8.81
C GLU A 214 -19.88 -8.02 -9.92
N LYS A 215 -19.64 -8.41 -11.17
CA LYS A 215 -20.33 -7.86 -12.35
C LYS A 215 -20.63 -8.94 -13.37
N GLY A 216 -21.84 -8.91 -13.94
CA GLY A 216 -22.24 -9.75 -15.06
C GLY A 216 -22.78 -11.12 -14.65
N ASP A 217 -22.43 -12.13 -15.43
CA ASP A 217 -22.95 -13.51 -15.32
C ASP A 217 -21.82 -14.47 -14.93
N PHE A 218 -21.96 -15.12 -13.77
CA PHE A 218 -21.01 -16.10 -13.25
C PHE A 218 -20.83 -17.30 -14.19
N ASN A 219 -21.91 -17.80 -14.81
CA ASN A 219 -21.83 -18.99 -15.66
C ASN A 219 -21.08 -18.70 -16.97
N LYS A 220 -21.22 -17.49 -17.52
CA LYS A 220 -20.44 -17.04 -18.69
C LYS A 220 -18.96 -16.93 -18.35
N TRP A 221 -18.64 -16.34 -17.22
CA TRP A 221 -17.26 -16.25 -16.72
C TRP A 221 -16.68 -17.65 -16.49
N MET A 222 -17.39 -18.51 -15.78
CA MET A 222 -16.95 -19.86 -15.43
C MET A 222 -16.74 -20.72 -16.68
N GLY A 223 -17.67 -20.67 -17.66
CA GLY A 223 -17.53 -21.42 -18.90
C GLY A 223 -16.29 -21.04 -19.69
N LEU A 224 -15.99 -19.73 -19.81
CA LEU A 224 -14.77 -19.26 -20.45
C LEU A 224 -13.52 -19.71 -19.69
N VAL A 225 -13.50 -19.48 -18.38
CA VAL A 225 -12.31 -19.69 -17.56
C VAL A 225 -11.96 -21.18 -17.44
N LYS A 226 -12.95 -22.08 -17.34
CA LYS A 226 -12.73 -23.53 -17.40
C LYS A 226 -12.07 -23.97 -18.70
N GLU A 227 -12.47 -23.38 -19.82
CA GLU A 227 -11.86 -23.71 -21.11
C GLU A 227 -10.42 -23.20 -21.21
N LEU A 228 -10.19 -21.96 -20.81
CA LEU A 228 -8.84 -21.36 -20.84
C LEU A 228 -7.88 -22.07 -19.89
N ARG A 229 -8.37 -22.54 -18.73
CA ARG A 229 -7.59 -23.21 -17.69
C ARG A 229 -7.02 -24.57 -18.14
N LYS A 230 -7.54 -25.19 -19.21
CA LYS A 230 -6.92 -26.37 -19.83
C LYS A 230 -5.50 -26.10 -20.33
N ASN A 231 -5.16 -24.85 -20.63
CA ASN A 231 -3.79 -24.43 -20.87
C ASN A 231 -3.04 -24.30 -19.54
N LYS A 232 -1.98 -25.11 -19.34
CA LYS A 232 -1.23 -25.18 -18.08
C LYS A 232 -0.61 -23.84 -17.66
N TYR A 233 -0.18 -23.02 -18.61
CA TYR A 233 0.36 -21.67 -18.33
C TYR A 233 -0.72 -20.77 -17.73
N ILE A 234 -1.93 -20.77 -18.30
CA ILE A 234 -3.06 -19.99 -17.77
C ILE A 234 -3.47 -20.54 -16.39
N GLN A 235 -3.50 -21.86 -16.23
CA GLN A 235 -3.79 -22.51 -14.96
C GLN A 235 -2.80 -22.07 -13.87
N ILE A 236 -1.48 -22.03 -14.15
CA ILE A 236 -0.44 -21.58 -13.23
C ILE A 236 -0.62 -20.09 -12.88
N VAL A 237 -0.89 -19.24 -13.86
CA VAL A 237 -1.13 -17.80 -13.64
C VAL A 237 -2.33 -17.57 -12.72
N MET A 238 -3.44 -18.29 -12.95
CA MET A 238 -4.60 -18.24 -12.07
C MET A 238 -4.30 -18.78 -10.67
N ALA A 239 -3.62 -19.92 -10.58
CA ALA A 239 -3.19 -20.51 -9.32
C ALA A 239 -2.29 -19.56 -8.50
N THR A 240 -1.44 -18.80 -9.18
CA THR A 240 -0.63 -17.74 -8.55
C THR A 240 -1.51 -16.72 -7.85
N THR A 241 -2.61 -16.27 -8.46
CA THR A 241 -3.50 -15.30 -7.82
C THR A 241 -4.29 -15.89 -6.66
N PHE A 242 -4.68 -17.16 -6.73
CA PHE A 242 -5.31 -17.88 -5.62
C PHE A 242 -4.34 -18.14 -4.46
N ALA A 243 -3.03 -18.25 -4.71
CA ALA A 243 -2.03 -18.37 -3.67
C ALA A 243 -1.89 -17.08 -2.83
N SER A 244 -2.16 -15.91 -3.41
CA SER A 244 -1.89 -14.61 -2.77
C SER A 244 -2.53 -14.45 -1.38
N PRO A 245 -3.81 -14.75 -1.13
CA PRO A 245 -4.40 -14.66 0.21
C PRO A 245 -3.81 -15.62 1.24
N LEU A 246 -3.12 -16.67 0.79
CA LEU A 246 -2.53 -17.67 1.68
C LEU A 246 -1.18 -17.22 2.25
N LEU A 247 -0.44 -16.35 1.55
CA LEU A 247 0.93 -15.99 1.91
C LEU A 247 1.05 -15.46 3.34
N GLU A 248 0.20 -14.51 3.75
CA GLU A 248 0.21 -13.96 5.12
C GLU A 248 -0.12 -15.03 6.16
N LYS A 249 -1.11 -15.87 5.90
CA LYS A 249 -1.58 -16.90 6.85
C LYS A 249 -0.61 -18.06 7.01
N MET A 250 0.29 -18.23 6.06
CA MET A 250 1.29 -19.28 6.02
C MET A 250 2.72 -18.78 6.27
N ASP A 251 2.87 -17.47 6.54
CA ASP A 251 4.18 -16.82 6.73
C ASP A 251 5.12 -16.99 5.53
N ILE A 252 4.56 -16.90 4.33
CA ILE A 252 5.30 -16.97 3.08
C ILE A 252 5.60 -15.55 2.59
N MET A 253 6.86 -15.30 2.26
CA MET A 253 7.30 -14.01 1.71
C MET A 253 6.75 -13.79 0.30
N PRO A 254 6.53 -12.53 -0.09
CA PRO A 254 6.15 -12.17 -1.45
C PRO A 254 7.13 -12.70 -2.50
N TYR A 255 6.59 -13.04 -3.68
CA TYR A 255 7.37 -13.49 -4.83
C TYR A 255 6.74 -13.01 -6.15
N ILE A 256 7.49 -13.13 -7.22
CA ILE A 256 7.11 -12.66 -8.56
C ILE A 256 6.98 -13.84 -9.50
N VAL A 257 5.89 -13.86 -10.28
CA VAL A 257 5.73 -14.70 -11.47
C VAL A 257 5.77 -13.78 -12.69
N ASN A 258 6.74 -13.99 -13.56
CA ASN A 258 6.98 -13.19 -14.74
C ASN A 258 6.70 -14.02 -16.01
N LEU A 259 5.70 -13.61 -16.78
CA LEU A 259 5.42 -14.20 -18.08
C LEU A 259 6.23 -13.44 -19.13
N TRP A 260 7.14 -14.13 -19.79
CA TRP A 260 7.99 -13.48 -20.77
C TRP A 260 8.00 -14.21 -22.12
N SER A 261 8.25 -13.47 -23.20
CA SER A 261 8.49 -13.99 -24.53
C SER A 261 9.07 -12.89 -25.41
N ALA A 262 10.08 -13.22 -26.22
CA ALA A 262 10.59 -12.33 -27.25
C ALA A 262 9.53 -12.01 -28.35
N LYS A 263 8.51 -12.87 -28.48
CA LYS A 263 7.40 -12.67 -29.41
C LYS A 263 6.30 -11.84 -28.74
N SER A 264 5.78 -10.83 -29.46
CA SER A 264 4.56 -10.11 -29.05
C SER A 264 3.32 -10.91 -29.47
N GLY A 265 2.17 -10.62 -28.82
CA GLY A 265 0.87 -11.20 -29.20
C GLY A 265 0.65 -12.64 -28.78
N THR A 266 1.47 -13.22 -27.90
CA THR A 266 1.27 -14.58 -27.36
C THR A 266 0.11 -14.70 -26.35
N GLY A 267 -0.50 -13.57 -25.92
CA GLY A 267 -1.64 -13.59 -24.99
C GLY A 267 -1.26 -13.46 -23.51
N LYS A 268 -0.01 -13.14 -23.16
CA LYS A 268 0.46 -12.98 -21.78
C LYS A 268 -0.39 -12.01 -20.95
N THR A 269 -0.59 -10.79 -21.47
CA THR A 269 -1.42 -9.77 -20.81
C THR A 269 -2.84 -10.25 -20.60
N VAL A 270 -3.45 -10.91 -21.62
CA VAL A 270 -4.80 -11.42 -21.52
C VAL A 270 -4.91 -12.55 -20.49
N ALA A 271 -3.92 -13.45 -20.40
CA ALA A 271 -3.86 -14.49 -19.37
C ALA A 271 -3.82 -13.90 -17.95
N CYS A 272 -3.01 -12.86 -17.74
CA CYS A 272 -2.99 -12.13 -16.46
C CYS A 272 -4.34 -11.42 -16.19
N MET A 273 -4.97 -10.81 -17.18
CA MET A 273 -6.30 -10.19 -17.01
C MET A 273 -7.37 -11.24 -16.66
N VAL A 274 -7.31 -12.44 -17.24
CA VAL A 274 -8.20 -13.57 -16.86
C VAL A 274 -7.99 -13.92 -15.37
N ALA A 275 -6.75 -14.02 -14.93
CA ALA A 275 -6.45 -14.29 -13.53
C ALA A 275 -6.92 -13.16 -12.59
N MET A 276 -6.79 -11.89 -12.98
CA MET A 276 -7.28 -10.76 -12.17
C MET A 276 -8.80 -10.66 -12.15
N SER A 277 -9.52 -11.17 -13.18
CA SER A 277 -10.99 -11.22 -13.20
C SER A 277 -11.61 -12.09 -12.10
N ILE A 278 -10.82 -12.96 -11.45
CA ILE A 278 -11.17 -13.70 -10.24
C ILE A 278 -11.61 -12.74 -9.12
N TRP A 279 -10.88 -11.65 -8.96
CA TRP A 279 -11.02 -10.71 -7.84
C TRP A 279 -11.91 -9.52 -8.16
N GLY A 280 -11.90 -9.05 -9.41
CA GLY A 280 -12.64 -7.85 -9.79
C GLY A 280 -12.39 -7.42 -11.23
N ASN A 281 -12.55 -6.12 -11.51
CA ASN A 281 -12.40 -5.54 -12.83
C ASN A 281 -10.93 -5.64 -13.33
N PRO A 282 -10.64 -6.45 -14.38
CA PRO A 282 -9.29 -6.63 -14.91
C PRO A 282 -8.84 -5.51 -15.87
N SER A 283 -9.59 -4.42 -15.98
CA SER A 283 -9.27 -3.32 -16.90
C SER A 283 -8.10 -2.46 -16.37
N SER A 284 -7.42 -1.78 -17.30
CA SER A 284 -6.39 -0.79 -16.95
C SER A 284 -6.96 0.31 -16.04
N GLY A 285 -6.19 0.71 -15.03
CA GLY A 285 -6.61 1.65 -13.98
C GLY A 285 -7.41 1.02 -12.84
N HIS A 286 -7.73 -0.29 -12.90
CA HIS A 286 -8.36 -1.07 -11.85
C HIS A 286 -7.36 -2.11 -11.30
N LEU A 287 -7.53 -3.40 -11.64
CA LEU A 287 -6.60 -4.46 -11.22
C LEU A 287 -5.48 -4.75 -12.23
N HIS A 288 -5.32 -3.91 -13.22
CA HIS A 288 -4.27 -3.97 -14.24
C HIS A 288 -3.48 -2.65 -14.24
N PHE A 289 -2.21 -2.72 -13.88
CA PHE A 289 -1.32 -1.56 -13.74
C PHE A 289 -0.29 -1.54 -14.86
N SER A 290 -0.03 -0.35 -15.41
CA SER A 290 1.10 -0.12 -16.30
C SER A 290 2.40 -0.02 -15.49
N THR A 291 3.52 -0.37 -16.09
CA THR A 291 4.85 -0.25 -15.47
C THR A 291 5.48 1.14 -15.60
N ASN A 292 4.83 2.07 -16.27
CA ASN A 292 5.29 3.47 -16.35
C ASN A 292 4.92 4.26 -15.07
N ASN A 293 5.43 3.81 -13.93
CA ASN A 293 5.14 4.37 -12.61
C ASN A 293 6.41 4.49 -11.77
N THR A 294 6.37 5.26 -10.68
CA THR A 294 7.49 5.42 -9.74
C THR A 294 7.60 4.23 -8.76
N THR A 295 8.77 4.01 -8.14
CA THR A 295 8.95 3.01 -7.08
C THR A 295 7.94 3.19 -5.95
N ASN A 296 7.62 4.44 -5.57
CA ASN A 296 6.63 4.74 -4.55
C ASN A 296 5.22 4.26 -4.93
N PHE A 297 4.85 4.30 -6.21
CA PHE A 297 3.56 3.78 -6.68
C PHE A 297 3.46 2.28 -6.42
N TYR A 298 4.50 1.50 -6.76
CA TYR A 298 4.50 0.05 -6.55
C TYR A 298 4.37 -0.32 -5.07
N VAL A 299 5.15 0.32 -4.21
CA VAL A 299 5.11 0.09 -2.75
C VAL A 299 3.75 0.44 -2.15
N ARG A 300 3.17 1.58 -2.54
CA ARG A 300 1.86 2.01 -2.06
C ARG A 300 0.75 1.09 -2.54
N THR A 301 0.78 0.71 -3.82
CA THR A 301 -0.22 -0.18 -4.41
C THR A 301 -0.13 -1.59 -3.84
N ALA A 302 1.08 -2.14 -3.66
CA ALA A 302 1.29 -3.43 -3.00
C ALA A 302 0.72 -3.42 -1.56
N SER A 303 1.00 -2.36 -0.80
CA SER A 303 0.47 -2.20 0.56
C SER A 303 -1.05 -2.02 0.61
N PHE A 304 -1.65 -1.37 -0.40
CA PHE A 304 -3.09 -1.24 -0.54
C PHE A 304 -3.74 -2.59 -0.87
N LEU A 305 -3.21 -3.33 -1.86
CA LEU A 305 -3.69 -4.65 -2.27
C LEU A 305 -3.46 -5.72 -1.20
N LYS A 306 -2.45 -5.58 -0.41
CA LYS A 306 -2.03 -6.33 0.77
C LYS A 306 -1.96 -7.87 0.57
N ASN A 307 -3.06 -8.54 0.22
CA ASN A 307 -3.15 -9.99 0.04
C ASN A 307 -3.77 -10.40 -1.30
N ILE A 308 -4.00 -9.45 -2.20
CA ILE A 308 -4.43 -9.70 -3.58
C ILE A 308 -3.25 -9.47 -4.51
N THR A 309 -3.07 -10.33 -5.49
CA THR A 309 -2.00 -10.23 -6.50
C THR A 309 -1.97 -8.87 -7.16
N MET A 310 -0.79 -8.31 -7.33
CA MET A 310 -0.58 -7.09 -8.11
C MET A 310 -0.13 -7.45 -9.52
N PHE A 311 -0.92 -7.12 -10.53
CA PHE A 311 -0.57 -7.34 -11.92
C PHE A 311 -0.02 -6.07 -12.56
N CYS A 312 1.22 -6.13 -13.07
CA CYS A 312 1.88 -5.03 -13.78
C CYS A 312 2.32 -5.51 -15.17
N ASP A 313 1.82 -4.82 -16.18
CA ASP A 313 2.04 -5.15 -17.59
C ASP A 313 3.24 -4.38 -18.17
N GLU A 314 3.99 -5.02 -19.09
CA GLU A 314 5.10 -4.42 -19.86
C GLU A 314 6.30 -3.96 -19.01
N LEU A 315 6.85 -4.85 -18.18
CA LEU A 315 7.97 -4.55 -17.28
C LEU A 315 9.23 -4.02 -18.01
N GLN A 316 9.38 -4.30 -19.31
CA GLN A 316 10.49 -3.77 -20.12
C GLN A 316 10.56 -2.24 -20.17
N ILE A 317 9.46 -1.53 -19.94
CA ILE A 317 9.42 -0.07 -19.91
C ILE A 317 10.29 0.48 -18.77
N ILE A 318 10.33 -0.20 -17.62
CA ILE A 318 11.19 0.21 -16.49
C ILE A 318 12.68 0.17 -16.84
N LYS A 319 13.12 -0.75 -17.69
CA LYS A 319 14.54 -0.87 -18.09
C LYS A 319 15.08 0.41 -18.76
N HIS A 320 14.20 1.22 -19.34
CA HIS A 320 14.53 2.49 -19.98
C HIS A 320 14.37 3.70 -19.04
N SER A 321 13.87 3.50 -17.83
CA SER A 321 13.74 4.56 -16.83
C SER A 321 15.10 4.81 -16.16
N ARG A 322 15.52 6.09 -16.09
CA ARG A 322 16.73 6.48 -15.34
C ARG A 322 16.53 6.45 -13.82
N ASP A 323 15.28 6.45 -13.37
CA ASP A 323 14.90 6.66 -11.97
C ASP A 323 14.63 5.36 -11.19
N ILE A 324 14.51 4.22 -11.90
CA ILE A 324 14.18 2.93 -11.27
C ILE A 324 15.24 1.89 -11.66
N GLN A 325 15.93 1.36 -10.65
CA GLN A 325 16.74 0.16 -10.79
C GLN A 325 15.86 -1.07 -10.59
N LEU A 326 15.70 -1.88 -11.62
CA LEU A 326 14.79 -3.02 -11.65
C LEU A 326 15.07 -4.06 -10.55
N ASP A 327 16.35 -4.36 -10.31
CA ASP A 327 16.81 -5.26 -9.23
C ASP A 327 16.40 -4.74 -7.83
N SER A 328 16.56 -3.44 -7.60
CA SER A 328 16.15 -2.79 -6.35
C SER A 328 14.63 -2.83 -6.15
N LEU A 329 13.85 -2.58 -7.22
CA LEU A 329 12.39 -2.66 -7.16
C LEU A 329 11.94 -4.10 -6.85
N VAL A 330 12.47 -5.09 -7.56
CA VAL A 330 12.16 -6.51 -7.34
C VAL A 330 12.49 -6.92 -5.90
N MET A 331 13.65 -6.50 -5.39
CA MET A 331 14.05 -6.77 -4.02
C MET A 331 13.07 -6.12 -3.01
N ASP A 332 12.70 -4.86 -3.22
CA ASP A 332 11.78 -4.15 -2.33
C ASP A 332 10.39 -4.83 -2.31
N LEU A 333 9.86 -5.19 -3.47
CA LEU A 333 8.57 -5.89 -3.57
C LEU A 333 8.59 -7.26 -2.88
N CYS A 334 9.65 -8.03 -3.05
CA CYS A 334 9.81 -9.35 -2.43
C CYS A 334 10.10 -9.29 -0.93
N ASN A 335 10.51 -8.16 -0.38
CA ASN A 335 10.72 -8.00 1.07
C ASN A 335 9.42 -7.79 1.86
N GLY A 336 8.30 -7.49 1.21
CA GLY A 336 6.99 -7.36 1.86
C GLY A 336 6.84 -6.16 2.79
N LYS A 337 7.79 -5.22 2.78
CA LYS A 337 7.77 -4.02 3.63
C LYS A 337 8.49 -2.83 2.99
N GLU A 338 7.97 -1.63 3.25
CA GLU A 338 8.62 -0.37 2.86
C GLU A 338 9.94 -0.17 3.63
N ARG A 339 10.91 0.47 3.00
CA ARG A 339 12.12 0.92 3.69
C ARG A 339 11.76 1.95 4.75
N GLY A 340 12.18 1.72 5.98
CA GLY A 340 11.96 2.64 7.09
C GLY A 340 12.56 4.02 6.80
N ARG A 341 11.80 5.08 7.07
CA ARG A 341 12.26 6.48 6.98
C ARG A 341 11.94 7.18 8.28
N ALA A 342 12.89 7.95 8.79
CA ALA A 342 12.63 8.87 9.90
C ALA A 342 11.81 10.08 9.41
N THR A 343 10.89 10.56 10.24
CA THR A 343 10.21 11.84 10.00
C THR A 343 11.16 13.00 10.36
N LYS A 344 10.80 14.23 9.96
CA LYS A 344 11.54 15.44 10.36
C LYS A 344 11.61 15.62 11.88
N GLU A 345 10.72 14.98 12.63
CA GLU A 345 10.61 15.03 14.09
C GLU A 345 11.29 13.81 14.77
N ASN A 346 12.16 13.07 14.03
CA ASN A 346 12.82 11.83 14.48
C ASN A 346 11.87 10.69 14.93
N GLU A 347 10.60 10.75 14.56
CA GLU A 347 9.68 9.63 14.73
C GLU A 347 9.83 8.65 13.56
N ILE A 348 9.71 7.35 13.84
CA ILE A 348 9.69 6.33 12.78
C ILE A 348 8.32 6.40 12.10
N LYS A 349 8.31 6.76 10.81
CA LYS A 349 7.09 6.69 10.00
C LYS A 349 6.57 5.25 9.99
N GLU A 350 5.26 5.09 10.13
CA GLU A 350 4.58 3.80 9.99
C GLU A 350 5.04 3.10 8.71
N VAL A 351 5.66 1.93 8.85
CA VAL A 351 6.19 1.14 7.74
C VAL A 351 5.04 0.38 7.09
N LYS A 352 4.82 0.61 5.80
CA LYS A 352 3.83 -0.12 5.02
C LYS A 352 4.30 -1.56 4.79
N THR A 353 3.36 -2.51 4.89
CA THR A 353 3.62 -3.93 4.69
C THR A 353 2.63 -4.53 3.72
N TRP A 354 3.04 -5.62 3.06
CA TRP A 354 2.20 -6.42 2.16
C TRP A 354 2.68 -7.87 2.14
N ASN A 355 1.75 -8.78 1.87
CA ASN A 355 2.00 -10.21 1.72
C ASN A 355 1.20 -10.72 0.52
N ASN A 356 1.47 -10.15 -0.65
CA ASN A 356 0.91 -10.59 -1.92
C ASN A 356 2.02 -11.07 -2.85
N ASN A 357 1.65 -11.80 -3.88
CA ASN A 357 2.53 -12.07 -5.01
C ASN A 357 2.28 -11.07 -6.15
N PHE A 358 3.18 -11.12 -7.13
CA PHE A 358 3.19 -10.20 -8.26
C PHE A 358 3.13 -10.99 -9.56
N LEU A 359 2.30 -10.54 -10.50
CA LEU A 359 2.30 -10.99 -11.89
C LEU A 359 2.91 -9.89 -12.76
N PHE A 360 3.94 -10.24 -13.51
CA PHE A 360 4.54 -9.35 -14.48
C PHE A 360 4.46 -9.95 -15.87
N THR A 361 4.38 -9.08 -16.89
CA THR A 361 4.63 -9.47 -18.28
C THR A 361 5.87 -8.76 -18.80
N ASN A 362 6.65 -9.44 -19.61
CA ASN A 362 7.92 -8.92 -20.11
C ASN A 362 8.26 -9.51 -21.49
N ASN A 363 9.27 -8.91 -22.15
CA ASN A 363 9.86 -9.46 -23.37
C ASN A 363 11.07 -10.35 -23.09
N ASP A 364 11.63 -10.28 -21.87
CA ASP A 364 12.81 -11.05 -21.46
C ASP A 364 12.60 -11.74 -20.11
N LYS A 365 13.43 -12.75 -19.82
CA LYS A 365 13.60 -13.33 -18.49
C LYS A 365 13.91 -12.23 -17.48
N LEU A 366 13.23 -12.26 -16.34
CA LEU A 366 13.41 -11.26 -15.28
C LEU A 366 14.57 -11.62 -14.35
N ALA A 367 14.67 -12.89 -13.96
CA ALA A 367 15.77 -13.41 -13.16
C ALA A 367 17.06 -13.39 -13.98
N LYS A 368 17.98 -12.50 -13.60
CA LYS A 368 19.29 -12.38 -14.26
C LYS A 368 20.38 -12.88 -13.35
N SER A 369 21.46 -13.40 -13.94
CA SER A 369 22.62 -13.95 -13.20
C SER A 369 23.31 -12.95 -12.27
N ASN A 370 23.13 -11.64 -12.49
CA ASN A 370 23.65 -10.58 -11.63
C ASN A 370 22.73 -10.18 -10.48
N PHE A 371 21.51 -10.73 -10.40
CA PHE A 371 20.65 -10.51 -9.24
C PHE A 371 21.23 -11.23 -8.02
N GLY A 372 21.13 -10.61 -6.85
CA GLY A 372 21.50 -11.29 -5.61
C GLY A 372 20.67 -12.58 -5.42
N GLU A 373 21.29 -13.63 -4.91
CA GLU A 373 20.67 -14.96 -4.68
C GLU A 373 19.30 -14.87 -4.01
N GLN A 374 19.13 -13.94 -3.07
CA GLN A 374 17.86 -13.75 -2.34
C GLN A 374 16.73 -13.28 -3.26
N THR A 375 17.03 -12.41 -4.22
CA THR A 375 16.05 -11.87 -5.18
C THR A 375 15.74 -12.90 -6.26
N PHE A 376 16.78 -13.53 -6.80
CA PHE A 376 16.69 -14.54 -7.85
C PHE A 376 15.76 -15.70 -7.41
N ASN A 377 15.90 -16.18 -6.18
CA ASN A 377 15.12 -17.27 -5.61
C ASN A 377 13.61 -16.98 -5.45
N ARG A 378 13.17 -15.74 -5.61
CA ARG A 378 11.76 -15.31 -5.48
C ARG A 378 11.14 -14.91 -6.81
N ILE A 379 11.79 -15.23 -7.90
CA ILE A 379 11.30 -14.99 -9.26
C ILE A 379 11.04 -16.34 -9.93
N ILE A 380 9.86 -16.49 -10.47
CA ILE A 380 9.46 -17.61 -11.31
C ILE A 380 9.25 -17.06 -12.71
N ASP A 381 10.14 -17.39 -13.62
CA ASP A 381 10.08 -16.97 -15.02
C ASP A 381 9.39 -18.03 -15.87
N ILE A 382 8.29 -17.66 -16.51
CA ILE A 382 7.52 -18.53 -17.40
C ILE A 382 7.70 -18.06 -18.84
N GLU A 383 8.38 -18.85 -19.65
CA GLU A 383 8.57 -18.56 -21.06
C GLU A 383 7.32 -18.95 -21.86
N CYS A 384 6.71 -17.97 -22.52
CA CYS A 384 5.47 -18.13 -23.28
C CYS A 384 5.72 -18.06 -24.79
N ASN A 385 6.34 -19.10 -25.36
CA ASN A 385 6.69 -19.14 -26.78
C ASN A 385 5.51 -19.48 -27.69
N ASP A 386 4.53 -20.17 -27.17
CA ASP A 386 3.30 -20.54 -27.88
C ASP A 386 2.18 -19.53 -27.62
N ILE A 387 1.19 -19.53 -28.49
CA ILE A 387 -0.01 -18.71 -28.33
C ILE A 387 -0.85 -19.27 -27.18
N LEU A 388 -0.95 -18.53 -26.08
CA LEU A 388 -1.76 -18.90 -24.92
C LEU A 388 -3.26 -18.75 -25.18
N ILE A 389 -3.64 -17.69 -25.92
CA ILE A 389 -5.03 -17.31 -26.18
C ILE A 389 -5.16 -16.85 -27.63
N THR A 390 -5.96 -17.56 -28.42
CA THR A 390 -6.14 -17.29 -29.86
C THR A 390 -7.07 -16.12 -30.18
N HIS A 391 -8.11 -15.90 -29.34
CA HIS A 391 -9.13 -14.86 -29.56
C HIS A 391 -9.09 -13.82 -28.42
N GLY A 392 -7.94 -13.21 -28.17
CA GLY A 392 -7.71 -12.33 -27.02
C GLY A 392 -8.76 -11.23 -26.86
N ASN A 393 -9.18 -10.56 -27.92
CA ASN A 393 -10.19 -9.48 -27.84
C ASN A 393 -11.55 -9.99 -27.35
N SER A 394 -11.98 -11.16 -27.78
CA SER A 394 -13.25 -11.76 -27.34
C SER A 394 -13.18 -12.13 -25.86
N VAL A 395 -12.06 -12.71 -25.43
CA VAL A 395 -11.79 -13.04 -24.02
C VAL A 395 -11.81 -11.77 -23.16
N VAL A 396 -11.08 -10.73 -23.57
CA VAL A 396 -11.02 -9.44 -22.85
C VAL A 396 -12.41 -8.81 -22.72
N ASN A 397 -13.21 -8.81 -23.80
CA ASN A 397 -14.56 -8.27 -23.75
C ASN A 397 -15.46 -9.05 -22.78
N LEU A 398 -15.34 -10.37 -22.74
CA LEU A 398 -16.13 -11.20 -21.83
C LEU A 398 -15.74 -10.93 -20.37
N ILE A 399 -14.45 -10.97 -20.03
CA ILE A 399 -14.01 -10.80 -18.64
C ILE A 399 -14.18 -9.36 -18.11
N LYS A 400 -14.18 -8.34 -18.97
CA LYS A 400 -14.51 -6.95 -18.57
C LYS A 400 -15.98 -6.74 -18.23
N ASN A 401 -16.85 -7.64 -18.69
CA ASN A 401 -18.28 -7.60 -18.43
C ASN A 401 -18.74 -8.67 -17.44
N ASN A 402 -17.87 -9.62 -17.08
CA ASN A 402 -18.16 -10.70 -16.15
C ASN A 402 -16.93 -10.97 -15.30
N TYR A 403 -16.93 -10.56 -14.02
CA TYR A 403 -15.79 -10.68 -13.12
C TYR A 403 -16.17 -10.61 -11.64
N GLY A 404 -15.23 -10.91 -10.74
CA GLY A 404 -15.30 -10.68 -9.30
C GLY A 404 -16.00 -11.75 -8.48
N PHE A 405 -16.52 -12.79 -9.10
CA PHE A 405 -17.31 -13.83 -8.43
C PHE A 405 -16.46 -14.80 -7.60
N ALA A 406 -15.32 -15.19 -8.14
CA ALA A 406 -14.55 -16.31 -7.59
C ALA A 406 -13.76 -15.94 -6.33
N GLY A 407 -13.35 -14.70 -6.20
CA GLY A 407 -12.55 -14.26 -5.05
C GLY A 407 -13.25 -14.49 -3.71
N LYS A 408 -14.50 -14.07 -3.59
CA LYS A 408 -15.31 -14.27 -2.39
C LYS A 408 -15.58 -15.74 -2.08
N ILE A 409 -15.90 -16.53 -3.10
CA ILE A 409 -16.13 -17.99 -2.97
C ILE A 409 -14.86 -18.66 -2.44
N TYR A 410 -13.71 -18.35 -3.03
CA TYR A 410 -12.42 -18.90 -2.64
C TYR A 410 -12.03 -18.52 -1.20
N VAL A 411 -12.14 -17.24 -0.84
CA VAL A 411 -11.82 -16.78 0.51
C VAL A 411 -12.69 -17.46 1.56
N ASN A 412 -13.99 -17.62 1.32
CA ASN A 412 -14.87 -18.34 2.22
C ASN A 412 -14.46 -19.80 2.36
N TYR A 413 -14.09 -20.45 1.25
CA TYR A 413 -13.65 -21.84 1.27
C TYR A 413 -12.36 -22.05 2.07
N ILE A 414 -11.33 -21.24 1.87
CA ILE A 414 -10.07 -21.39 2.62
C ILE A 414 -10.25 -21.16 4.13
N LYS A 415 -11.22 -20.34 4.53
CA LYS A 415 -11.61 -20.20 5.95
C LYS A 415 -12.28 -21.47 6.48
N GLN A 416 -13.15 -22.10 5.68
CA GLN A 416 -13.84 -23.34 6.06
C GLN A 416 -12.87 -24.50 6.18
N VAL A 417 -11.92 -24.66 5.26
CA VAL A 417 -10.86 -25.67 5.31
C VAL A 417 -9.97 -25.47 6.54
N GLY A 418 -9.71 -24.21 6.90
CA GLY A 418 -8.89 -23.81 8.02
C GLY A 418 -7.39 -23.82 7.72
N PHE A 419 -6.69 -22.81 8.22
CA PHE A 419 -5.27 -22.59 7.88
C PHE A 419 -4.32 -23.68 8.41
N SER A 420 -4.68 -24.40 9.47
CA SER A 420 -3.89 -25.55 9.94
C SER A 420 -3.88 -26.67 8.91
N ARG A 421 -5.05 -27.02 8.36
CA ARG A 421 -5.14 -28.05 7.32
C ARG A 421 -4.44 -27.63 6.03
N ILE A 422 -4.57 -26.34 5.65
CA ILE A 422 -3.88 -25.79 4.47
C ILE A 422 -2.35 -25.89 4.65
N ARG A 423 -1.80 -25.65 5.85
CA ARG A 423 -0.36 -25.81 6.13
C ARG A 423 0.10 -27.27 6.01
N GLU A 424 -0.71 -28.25 6.42
CA GLU A 424 -0.39 -29.67 6.22
C GLU A 424 -0.31 -29.98 4.72
N MET A 425 -1.33 -29.61 3.94
CA MET A 425 -1.35 -29.79 2.48
C MET A 425 -0.17 -29.09 1.80
N PHE A 426 0.16 -27.87 2.21
CA PHE A 426 1.33 -27.14 1.71
C PHE A 426 2.63 -27.92 1.99
N SER A 427 2.79 -28.48 3.19
CA SER A 427 3.99 -29.24 3.57
C SER A 427 4.13 -30.52 2.74
N GLU A 428 3.03 -31.12 2.30
CA GLU A 428 3.03 -32.27 1.39
C GLU A 428 3.53 -31.87 -0.02
N TYR A 429 3.00 -30.78 -0.59
CA TYR A 429 3.46 -30.25 -1.88
C TYR A 429 4.92 -29.80 -1.82
N TYR A 430 5.33 -29.10 -0.76
CA TYR A 430 6.71 -28.68 -0.56
C TYR A 430 7.67 -29.87 -0.58
N ARG A 431 7.39 -30.94 0.19
CA ARG A 431 8.20 -32.15 0.21
C ARG A 431 8.27 -32.80 -1.18
N LYS A 432 7.13 -32.96 -1.86
CA LYS A 432 7.11 -33.53 -3.21
C LYS A 432 7.99 -32.73 -4.19
N ILE A 433 8.01 -31.39 -4.09
CA ILE A 433 8.85 -30.56 -4.96
C ILE A 433 10.33 -30.75 -4.63
N VAL A 434 10.71 -30.72 -3.35
CA VAL A 434 12.09 -30.89 -2.92
C VAL A 434 12.63 -32.26 -3.32
N ASP A 435 11.83 -33.33 -3.18
CA ASP A 435 12.22 -34.69 -3.50
C ASP A 435 12.34 -34.96 -5.01
N ASN A 436 11.60 -34.24 -5.85
CA ASN A 436 11.54 -34.51 -7.29
C ASN A 436 12.20 -33.42 -8.17
N THR A 437 12.78 -32.38 -7.56
CA THR A 437 13.42 -31.27 -8.30
C THR A 437 14.72 -30.84 -7.62
N ARG A 438 15.51 -30.02 -8.32
CA ARG A 438 16.70 -29.36 -7.76
C ARG A 438 16.39 -27.94 -7.25
N ALA A 439 15.12 -27.66 -6.92
CA ALA A 439 14.71 -26.37 -6.40
C ALA A 439 15.50 -25.98 -5.14
N THR A 440 15.78 -24.69 -5.01
CA THR A 440 16.14 -24.17 -3.68
C THR A 440 14.93 -24.18 -2.77
N GLU A 441 15.16 -24.12 -1.47
CA GLU A 441 14.10 -24.05 -0.46
C GLU A 441 13.05 -22.95 -0.77
N LYS A 442 13.53 -21.75 -1.16
CA LYS A 442 12.68 -20.59 -1.47
C LYS A 442 11.87 -20.80 -2.75
N GLN A 443 12.48 -21.37 -3.80
CA GLN A 443 11.77 -21.72 -5.02
C GLN A 443 10.70 -22.77 -4.75
N ALA A 444 11.03 -23.81 -3.96
CA ALA A 444 10.08 -24.84 -3.59
C ALA A 444 8.88 -24.28 -2.81
N ILE A 445 9.09 -23.31 -1.90
CA ILE A 445 8.03 -22.60 -1.18
C ILE A 445 7.11 -21.83 -2.15
N CYS A 446 7.67 -21.11 -3.11
CA CYS A 446 6.87 -20.36 -4.10
C CYS A 446 6.00 -21.31 -4.94
N ILE A 447 6.60 -22.39 -5.48
CA ILE A 447 5.87 -23.37 -6.29
C ILE A 447 4.82 -24.12 -5.47
N ALA A 448 5.14 -24.55 -4.24
CA ALA A 448 4.16 -25.18 -3.36
C ALA A 448 2.97 -24.28 -3.07
N SER A 449 3.19 -22.96 -2.92
CA SER A 449 2.10 -22.01 -2.72
C SER A 449 1.20 -21.88 -3.96
N ILE A 450 1.74 -21.96 -5.17
CA ILE A 450 0.98 -21.98 -6.41
C ILE A 450 0.17 -23.28 -6.50
N MET A 451 0.78 -24.43 -6.24
CA MET A 451 0.11 -25.72 -6.30
C MET A 451 -1.05 -25.82 -5.31
N ILE A 452 -0.88 -25.33 -4.07
CA ILE A 452 -1.98 -25.32 -3.10
C ILE A 452 -3.08 -24.33 -3.50
N GLY A 453 -2.75 -23.17 -4.08
CA GLY A 453 -3.72 -22.23 -4.65
C GLY A 453 -4.54 -22.88 -5.76
N ASN A 454 -3.90 -23.66 -6.64
CA ASN A 454 -4.58 -24.47 -7.65
C ASN A 454 -5.53 -25.49 -7.02
N LYS A 455 -5.03 -26.30 -6.07
CA LYS A 455 -5.81 -27.37 -5.42
C LYS A 455 -7.06 -26.84 -4.76
N LEU A 456 -6.93 -25.81 -3.93
CA LEU A 456 -8.06 -25.22 -3.21
C LEU A 456 -9.07 -24.56 -4.16
N SER A 457 -8.61 -23.90 -5.24
CA SER A 457 -9.51 -23.33 -6.24
C SER A 457 -10.23 -24.40 -7.06
N GLN A 458 -9.57 -25.50 -7.36
CA GLN A 458 -10.17 -26.66 -8.00
C GLN A 458 -11.30 -27.23 -7.16
N GLU A 459 -11.08 -27.43 -5.86
CA GLU A 459 -12.07 -27.99 -4.94
C GLU A 459 -13.32 -27.11 -4.79
N CYS A 460 -13.16 -25.78 -4.68
CA CYS A 460 -14.30 -24.90 -4.41
C CYS A 460 -14.99 -24.33 -5.66
N LEU A 461 -14.27 -24.18 -6.77
CA LEU A 461 -14.79 -23.48 -7.95
C LEU A 461 -14.92 -24.37 -9.17
N PHE A 462 -13.82 -25.02 -9.58
CA PHE A 462 -13.77 -25.69 -10.86
C PHE A 462 -14.35 -27.11 -10.82
N GLN A 463 -14.14 -27.82 -9.71
CA GLN A 463 -14.66 -29.18 -9.47
C GLN A 463 -14.37 -30.13 -10.65
N ASP A 464 -13.13 -30.04 -11.17
CA ASP A 464 -12.60 -30.86 -12.24
C ASP A 464 -11.39 -31.69 -11.75
N GLU A 465 -10.88 -32.59 -12.57
CA GLU A 465 -9.72 -33.43 -12.25
C GLU A 465 -8.39 -32.82 -12.73
N ASP A 466 -8.42 -31.59 -13.27
CA ASP A 466 -7.26 -30.93 -13.87
C ASP A 466 -6.37 -30.25 -12.82
N GLU A 467 -5.75 -31.05 -11.96
CA GLU A 467 -4.81 -30.61 -10.95
C GLU A 467 -3.40 -30.39 -11.53
N LEU A 468 -2.69 -29.34 -11.11
CA LEU A 468 -1.30 -29.10 -11.48
C LEU A 468 -0.40 -30.21 -10.88
N GLN A 469 0.39 -30.83 -11.74
CA GLN A 469 1.41 -31.80 -11.37
C GLN A 469 2.79 -31.14 -11.31
N ILE A 470 3.76 -31.81 -10.67
CA ILE A 470 5.14 -31.31 -10.59
C ILE A 470 5.74 -31.12 -11.98
N ASP A 471 5.41 -32.01 -12.92
CA ASP A 471 5.87 -31.94 -14.30
C ASP A 471 5.40 -30.68 -15.03
N ASP A 472 4.25 -30.14 -14.65
CA ASP A 472 3.70 -28.90 -15.22
C ASP A 472 4.50 -27.64 -14.76
N VAL A 473 5.19 -27.72 -13.63
CA VAL A 473 5.86 -26.56 -13.00
C VAL A 473 7.38 -26.68 -12.93
N LYS A 474 7.94 -27.89 -13.03
CA LYS A 474 9.40 -28.13 -12.88
C LYS A 474 10.24 -27.33 -13.89
N GLY A 475 9.73 -27.08 -15.11
CA GLY A 475 10.43 -26.31 -16.13
C GLY A 475 10.60 -24.82 -15.82
N PHE A 476 9.90 -24.31 -14.79
CA PHE A 476 9.97 -22.90 -14.36
C PHE A 476 10.76 -22.73 -13.06
N ILE A 477 11.28 -23.82 -12.50
CA ILE A 477 12.14 -23.81 -11.34
C ILE A 477 13.57 -23.51 -11.80
N ASN A 478 14.16 -22.45 -11.26
CA ASN A 478 15.57 -22.18 -11.49
C ASN A 478 16.40 -23.20 -10.69
N ASP A 479 17.29 -23.93 -11.35
CA ASP A 479 18.16 -24.89 -10.71
C ASP A 479 19.08 -24.19 -9.69
N ARG A 480 19.42 -24.92 -8.62
CA ARG A 480 20.33 -24.42 -7.58
C ARG A 480 21.66 -23.93 -8.18
N GLU A 481 22.13 -24.58 -9.24
CA GLU A 481 23.36 -24.19 -9.97
C GLU A 481 23.20 -22.86 -10.72
N GLU A 482 22.03 -22.56 -11.29
CA GLU A 482 21.73 -21.28 -11.97
C GLU A 482 21.64 -20.10 -10.99
N ILE A 483 21.33 -20.36 -9.73
CA ILE A 483 21.14 -19.35 -8.70
C ILE A 483 22.46 -18.94 -8.03
N GLU A 484 23.49 -19.78 -8.12
CA GLU A 484 24.78 -19.54 -7.47
C GLU A 484 25.52 -18.33 -8.11
N THR A 485 25.27 -17.14 -7.59
CA THR A 485 25.87 -15.88 -8.07
C THR A 485 27.39 -15.96 -8.20
N TRP A 486 28.07 -16.72 -7.34
CA TRP A 486 29.52 -16.91 -7.38
C TRP A 486 29.95 -17.68 -8.65
N ARG A 487 29.15 -18.66 -9.07
CA ARG A 487 29.41 -19.48 -10.26
C ARG A 487 29.20 -18.65 -11.54
N ASN A 488 28.07 -17.95 -11.59
CA ASN A 488 27.75 -17.05 -12.72
C ASN A 488 28.84 -15.97 -12.89
N ALA A 489 29.32 -15.39 -11.78
CA ALA A 489 30.39 -14.41 -11.79
C ALA A 489 31.72 -15.03 -12.27
N TYR A 490 32.00 -16.26 -11.90
CA TYR A 490 33.19 -17.00 -12.31
C TYR A 490 33.14 -17.32 -13.80
N GLU A 491 32.06 -17.87 -14.32
CA GLU A 491 31.84 -18.16 -15.73
C GLU A 491 31.91 -16.87 -16.59
N TYR A 492 31.29 -15.78 -16.11
CA TYR A 492 31.43 -14.48 -16.73
C TYR A 492 32.91 -14.02 -16.82
N LEU A 493 33.64 -14.16 -15.70
CA LEU A 493 35.06 -13.79 -15.67
C LEU A 493 35.91 -14.64 -16.65
N LEU A 494 35.69 -15.96 -16.69
CA LEU A 494 36.38 -16.86 -17.62
C LEU A 494 36.13 -16.44 -19.07
N ASN A 495 34.91 -16.09 -19.42
CA ASN A 495 34.58 -15.60 -20.76
C ASN A 495 35.31 -14.27 -21.08
N ILE A 496 35.35 -13.33 -20.11
CA ILE A 496 36.09 -12.07 -20.27
C ILE A 496 37.60 -12.32 -20.44
N ILE A 497 38.19 -13.25 -19.68
CA ILE A 497 39.60 -13.62 -19.80
C ILE A 497 39.88 -14.21 -21.20
N SER A 498 39.01 -15.12 -21.65
CA SER A 498 39.15 -15.76 -22.98
C SER A 498 39.11 -14.73 -24.13
N ILE A 499 38.09 -13.85 -24.13
CA ILE A 499 37.95 -12.81 -25.18
C ILE A 499 39.14 -11.83 -25.19
N ASN A 500 39.72 -11.55 -24.01
CA ASN A 500 40.80 -10.59 -23.83
C ASN A 500 42.15 -11.27 -23.57
N SER A 501 42.36 -12.51 -24.02
CA SER A 501 43.57 -13.30 -23.77
C SER A 501 44.85 -12.57 -24.15
N LYS A 502 44.85 -11.79 -25.22
CA LYS A 502 45.99 -10.95 -25.66
C LYS A 502 46.44 -9.92 -24.62
N ARG A 503 45.57 -9.51 -23.68
CA ARG A 503 45.92 -8.56 -22.61
C ARG A 503 46.66 -9.19 -21.42
N PHE A 504 46.86 -10.49 -21.46
CA PHE A 504 47.64 -11.26 -20.49
C PHE A 504 49.03 -11.69 -21.06
N ASP A 505 49.43 -11.14 -22.18
CA ASP A 505 50.70 -11.38 -22.84
C ASP A 505 51.62 -10.15 -22.69
N GLU A 506 52.92 -10.41 -22.44
CA GLU A 506 53.96 -9.38 -22.30
C GLU A 506 54.16 -8.53 -23.57
N THR A 507 53.81 -9.10 -24.73
CA THR A 507 54.01 -8.46 -26.05
C THR A 507 52.86 -7.55 -26.46
N THR A 508 51.82 -7.38 -25.64
CA THR A 508 50.64 -6.59 -25.99
C THR A 508 50.95 -5.09 -26.10
N ASN A 509 50.44 -4.44 -27.15
CA ASN A 509 50.51 -2.98 -27.34
C ASN A 509 49.40 -2.21 -26.64
N GLY A 510 48.98 -2.63 -25.45
CA GLY A 510 47.85 -2.02 -24.71
C GLY A 510 47.94 -2.20 -23.21
N GLU A 511 46.82 -1.96 -22.54
CA GLU A 511 46.70 -2.18 -21.09
C GLU A 511 46.95 -3.67 -20.79
N ILE A 512 48.02 -3.97 -20.04
CA ILE A 512 48.29 -5.33 -19.55
C ILE A 512 47.43 -5.60 -18.34
N TRP A 513 46.55 -6.62 -18.43
CA TRP A 513 45.61 -6.99 -17.36
C TRP A 513 46.25 -7.92 -16.35
N GLY A 514 47.23 -8.70 -16.76
CA GLY A 514 47.87 -9.67 -15.87
C GLY A 514 48.68 -10.71 -16.63
N LYS A 515 48.73 -11.93 -16.08
CA LYS A 515 49.39 -13.10 -16.68
C LYS A 515 48.43 -14.28 -16.66
N LEU A 516 48.32 -14.99 -17.78
CA LEU A 516 47.53 -16.18 -17.96
C LEU A 516 48.43 -17.40 -18.08
N THR A 517 48.08 -18.50 -17.43
CA THR A 517 48.70 -19.81 -17.56
C THR A 517 47.60 -20.86 -17.75
N ASP A 518 47.95 -22.12 -18.00
CA ASP A 518 46.97 -23.20 -18.17
C ASP A 518 46.15 -23.50 -16.92
N PHE A 519 46.56 -23.08 -15.73
CA PHE A 519 45.92 -23.41 -14.45
C PHE A 519 45.42 -22.22 -13.68
N TYR A 520 45.94 -21.03 -13.92
CA TYR A 520 45.57 -19.83 -13.20
C TYR A 520 45.73 -18.54 -14.01
N CYS A 521 44.92 -17.58 -13.66
CA CYS A 521 44.99 -16.21 -14.15
C CYS A 521 45.41 -15.29 -12.99
N VAL A 522 46.54 -14.58 -13.15
CA VAL A 522 46.96 -13.49 -12.26
C VAL A 522 46.46 -12.19 -12.88
N ILE A 523 45.44 -11.58 -12.33
CA ILE A 523 44.77 -10.38 -12.87
C ILE A 523 44.93 -9.18 -11.93
N ASN A 524 45.14 -7.99 -12.50
CA ASN A 524 45.14 -6.75 -11.72
C ASN A 524 43.81 -6.54 -11.04
N LYS A 525 43.83 -6.24 -9.73
CA LYS A 525 42.61 -6.09 -8.89
C LYS A 525 41.64 -5.06 -9.45
N THR A 526 42.14 -3.88 -9.88
CA THR A 526 41.30 -2.81 -10.45
C THR A 526 40.62 -3.23 -11.74
N VAL A 527 41.35 -3.99 -12.59
CA VAL A 527 40.78 -4.56 -13.82
C VAL A 527 39.71 -5.58 -13.49
N LEU A 528 39.99 -6.51 -12.55
CA LEU A 528 39.03 -7.52 -12.11
C LEU A 528 37.74 -6.88 -11.60
N GLU A 529 37.84 -5.90 -10.71
CA GLU A 529 36.70 -5.17 -10.16
C GLU A 529 35.91 -4.43 -11.25
N ARG A 530 36.63 -3.76 -12.19
CA ARG A 530 36.00 -3.06 -13.30
C ARG A 530 35.22 -4.01 -14.21
N GLU A 531 35.80 -5.12 -14.59
CA GLU A 531 35.18 -6.07 -15.53
C GLU A 531 34.03 -6.83 -14.86
N LEU A 532 34.19 -7.27 -13.62
CA LEU A 532 33.08 -7.87 -12.85
C LEU A 532 31.92 -6.90 -12.70
N LYS A 533 32.18 -5.63 -12.42
CA LYS A 533 31.14 -4.59 -12.29
C LYS A 533 30.35 -4.37 -13.58
N LYS A 534 30.97 -4.51 -14.75
CA LYS A 534 30.28 -4.48 -16.05
C LYS A 534 29.27 -5.62 -16.18
N GLY A 535 29.58 -6.79 -15.61
CA GLY A 535 28.68 -7.94 -15.52
C GLY A 535 27.64 -7.83 -14.40
N GLY A 536 27.69 -6.76 -13.59
CA GLY A 536 26.80 -6.57 -12.44
C GLY A 536 27.25 -7.31 -11.17
N PHE A 537 28.51 -7.73 -11.08
CA PHE A 537 29.06 -8.46 -9.94
C PHE A 537 30.00 -7.58 -9.12
N GLU A 538 29.97 -7.76 -7.77
CA GLU A 538 30.85 -7.07 -6.83
C GLU A 538 31.91 -8.04 -6.30
N PHE A 539 33.19 -7.80 -6.59
CA PHE A 539 34.29 -8.68 -6.15
C PHE A 539 34.35 -8.88 -4.64
N ASP A 540 34.07 -7.83 -3.87
CA ASP A 540 34.10 -7.89 -2.42
C ASP A 540 33.05 -8.84 -1.82
N SER A 541 31.92 -9.02 -2.47
CA SER A 541 30.89 -9.99 -2.06
C SER A 541 31.27 -11.42 -2.43
N LEU A 542 32.02 -11.62 -3.53
CA LEU A 542 32.39 -12.92 -4.09
C LEU A 542 33.63 -13.54 -3.43
N LYS A 543 34.59 -12.73 -2.98
CA LYS A 543 35.93 -13.17 -2.56
C LYS A 543 35.95 -14.27 -1.49
N ARG A 544 35.02 -14.25 -0.55
CA ARG A 544 34.95 -15.28 0.51
C ARG A 544 34.46 -16.62 -0.05
N THR A 545 33.42 -16.58 -0.89
CA THR A 545 32.85 -17.77 -1.52
C THR A 545 33.82 -18.36 -2.54
N TRP A 546 34.44 -17.54 -3.38
CA TRP A 546 35.46 -17.99 -4.33
C TRP A 546 36.67 -18.61 -3.63
N ALA A 547 37.06 -18.09 -2.47
CA ALA A 547 38.13 -18.70 -1.69
C ALA A 547 37.73 -20.02 -1.05
N SER A 548 36.48 -20.20 -0.60
CA SER A 548 35.97 -21.46 -0.08
C SER A 548 35.78 -22.53 -1.16
N LYS A 549 35.60 -22.12 -2.41
CA LYS A 549 35.49 -22.98 -3.60
C LYS A 549 36.83 -23.17 -4.33
N GLU A 550 37.93 -22.73 -3.72
CA GLU A 550 39.29 -22.84 -4.28
C GLU A 550 39.49 -22.12 -5.63
N ILE A 551 38.56 -21.24 -6.01
CA ILE A 551 38.67 -20.38 -7.20
C ILE A 551 39.68 -19.26 -6.95
N LEU A 552 39.69 -18.70 -5.74
CA LEU A 552 40.55 -17.59 -5.36
C LEU A 552 41.68 -18.05 -4.44
N GLU A 553 42.92 -17.83 -4.87
CA GLU A 553 44.10 -18.24 -4.10
C GLU A 553 44.40 -17.23 -2.98
N LYS A 554 44.69 -17.73 -1.78
CA LYS A 554 45.22 -16.96 -0.65
C LYS A 554 46.74 -16.97 -0.65
N ASN A 555 47.37 -15.84 -0.35
CA ASN A 555 48.79 -15.82 -0.08
C ASN A 555 49.15 -16.46 1.30
N SER A 556 50.43 -16.60 1.56
CA SER A 556 50.93 -17.15 2.86
C SER A 556 50.48 -16.36 4.11
N GLN A 557 49.99 -15.14 3.95
CA GLN A 557 49.42 -14.29 4.99
C GLN A 557 47.89 -14.33 5.05
N GLY A 558 47.25 -15.22 4.29
CA GLY A 558 45.78 -15.36 4.23
C GLY A 558 45.07 -14.23 3.45
N ARG A 559 45.80 -13.39 2.72
CA ARG A 559 45.25 -12.28 1.92
C ARG A 559 44.96 -12.73 0.48
N TYR A 560 43.88 -12.23 -0.09
CA TYR A 560 43.47 -12.50 -1.48
C TYR A 560 44.21 -11.66 -2.53
N VAL A 561 44.91 -10.61 -2.11
CA VAL A 561 45.57 -9.65 -2.98
C VAL A 561 47.06 -9.63 -2.68
N LYS A 562 47.89 -9.75 -3.73
CA LYS A 562 49.34 -9.67 -3.65
C LYS A 562 49.84 -8.37 -4.30
N ASN A 563 50.73 -7.65 -3.61
CA ASN A 563 51.45 -6.54 -4.26
C ASN A 563 52.68 -7.13 -4.95
N THR A 564 52.66 -7.16 -6.26
CA THR A 564 53.71 -7.81 -7.06
C THR A 564 53.92 -7.09 -8.41
N LYS A 565 54.92 -7.54 -9.17
CA LYS A 565 55.13 -7.10 -10.54
C LYS A 565 54.75 -8.24 -11.52
N VAL A 566 53.97 -7.89 -12.55
CA VAL A 566 53.64 -8.76 -13.66
C VAL A 566 54.06 -8.05 -14.94
N TYR A 567 54.95 -8.67 -15.71
CA TYR A 567 55.53 -8.08 -16.93
C TYR A 567 56.03 -6.62 -16.73
N GLY A 568 56.78 -6.37 -15.67
CA GLY A 568 57.28 -5.03 -15.33
C GLY A 568 56.27 -4.08 -14.63
N CYS A 569 54.99 -4.33 -14.71
CA CYS A 569 53.93 -3.52 -14.14
C CYS A 569 53.76 -3.86 -12.65
N LYS A 570 54.08 -2.90 -11.76
CA LYS A 570 53.85 -3.04 -10.30
C LYS A 570 52.40 -2.72 -9.96
N GLY A 571 51.74 -3.59 -9.18
CA GLY A 571 50.34 -3.37 -8.79
C GLY A 571 49.82 -4.40 -7.81
N LEU A 572 48.53 -4.28 -7.49
CA LEU A 572 47.79 -5.23 -6.70
C LEU A 572 47.17 -6.28 -7.63
N TYR A 573 47.51 -7.53 -7.44
CA TYR A 573 47.05 -8.65 -8.27
C TYR A 573 46.34 -9.71 -7.45
N VAL A 574 45.41 -10.39 -8.13
CA VAL A 574 44.60 -11.47 -7.61
C VAL A 574 44.86 -12.70 -8.46
N THR A 575 45.02 -13.86 -7.84
CA THR A 575 45.18 -15.14 -8.52
C THR A 575 43.86 -15.89 -8.55
N ILE A 576 43.39 -16.17 -9.76
CA ILE A 576 42.14 -16.94 -10.01
C ILE A 576 42.56 -18.31 -10.60
N ASN A 577 42.11 -19.38 -10.01
CA ASN A 577 42.24 -20.72 -10.56
C ASN A 577 41.27 -20.90 -11.72
N ILE A 578 41.78 -21.33 -12.88
CA ILE A 578 41.02 -21.51 -14.13
C ILE A 578 41.02 -22.99 -14.55
N LYS A 579 40.97 -23.91 -13.57
CA LYS A 579 40.83 -25.32 -13.86
C LYS A 579 39.49 -25.60 -14.53
N ASP A 580 39.54 -26.30 -15.69
CA ASP A 580 38.39 -26.78 -16.48
C ASP A 580 37.71 -25.73 -17.41
N VAL A 581 38.49 -24.97 -18.16
CA VAL A 581 37.99 -24.24 -19.33
C VAL A 581 38.37 -25.00 -20.61
#